data_6517d7a961a76da5a71c3d278756fa5b
#
_entry.id   6517d7a961a76da5a71c3d278756fa5b
#
_cell.length_a   1.000
_cell.length_b   1.000
_cell.length_c   1.000
_cell.angle_alpha   90.00
_cell.angle_beta   90.00
_cell.angle_gamma   90.00
#
_symmetry.space_group_name_H-M   'P 1'
#
loop_
_entity.id
_entity.type
_entity.pdbx_description
1 polymer ?
#
loop_
_entity_poly.entity_id
_entity_poly.type
_entity_poly.pdbx_seq_one_letter_code
_entity_poly.pdbx_strand_id
1 'polypeptide(L)'
;MKILNKKEIREIQGLIKEQFDVDFEFSDVVLKDNNDKVYLISNDFKDVELTVRINSMGLYFCKIQNGRIRLSIEGSQLVKGKKNVIEIEDSEVKKWLMGEELKTEKDLKGFVIIKNKNDYLGCGEAKEGRILNYVSKDRRIR
;
A
#
# COMPACT_ATOMS: atom_id res chain seq x y z
N MET A 1 -16.90 -0.27 -9.47
CA MET A 1 -15.79 0.56 -8.95
C MET A 1 -16.28 2.00 -8.82
N LYS A 2 -15.92 2.64 -7.76
CA LYS A 2 -16.45 3.96 -7.39
C LYS A 2 -15.33 5.00 -7.39
N ILE A 3 -15.59 6.17 -7.99
CA ILE A 3 -14.68 7.33 -7.89
C ILE A 3 -14.92 7.97 -6.52
N LEU A 4 -13.87 8.16 -5.76
CA LEU A 4 -13.98 8.73 -4.41
C LEU A 4 -14.10 10.24 -4.46
N ASN A 5 -14.94 10.79 -3.57
CA ASN A 5 -15.11 12.23 -3.43
C ASN A 5 -14.08 12.80 -2.45
N LYS A 6 -14.08 14.14 -2.30
CA LYS A 6 -13.11 14.83 -1.44
C LYS A 6 -13.16 14.37 0.01
N LYS A 7 -14.35 14.09 0.54
CA LYS A 7 -14.49 13.63 1.92
C LYS A 7 -13.86 12.25 2.11
N GLU A 8 -14.14 11.34 1.18
CA GLU A 8 -13.59 9.99 1.23
C GLU A 8 -12.07 9.99 1.07
N ILE A 9 -11.55 10.85 0.20
CA ILE A 9 -10.10 11.02 0.02
C ILE A 9 -9.47 11.53 1.31
N ARG A 10 -10.08 12.51 1.97
CA ARG A 10 -9.57 13.03 3.25
C ARG A 10 -9.56 11.98 4.35
N GLU A 11 -10.54 11.08 4.36
CA GLU A 11 -10.56 9.97 5.31
C GLU A 11 -9.35 9.05 5.11
N ILE A 12 -9.03 8.73 3.87
CA ILE A 12 -7.85 7.90 3.57
C ILE A 12 -6.56 8.64 3.95
N GLN A 13 -6.48 9.93 3.64
CA GLN A 13 -5.33 10.75 4.03
C GLN A 13 -5.14 10.78 5.55
N GLY A 14 -6.24 10.85 6.30
CA GLY A 14 -6.20 10.79 7.76
C GLY A 14 -5.65 9.48 8.29
N LEU A 15 -6.06 8.38 7.68
CA LEU A 15 -5.54 7.05 8.04
C LEU A 15 -4.06 6.91 7.74
N ILE A 16 -3.61 7.44 6.60
CA ILE A 16 -2.19 7.44 6.24
C ILE A 16 -1.39 8.26 7.25
N LYS A 17 -1.88 9.43 7.61
CA LYS A 17 -1.22 10.30 8.60
C LYS A 17 -1.11 9.61 9.96
N GLU A 18 -2.20 9.03 10.42
CA GLU A 18 -2.25 8.35 11.71
C GLU A 18 -1.32 7.14 11.74
N GLN A 19 -1.33 6.34 10.67
CA GLN A 19 -0.65 5.07 10.62
C GLN A 19 0.84 5.20 10.25
N PHE A 20 1.17 6.08 9.31
CA PHE A 20 2.52 6.19 8.74
C PHE A 20 3.18 7.56 8.91
N ASP A 21 2.50 8.49 9.54
CA ASP A 21 3.01 9.85 9.84
C ASP A 21 3.46 10.64 8.59
N VAL A 22 2.63 10.59 7.55
CA VAL A 22 2.88 11.31 6.30
C VAL A 22 1.63 12.09 5.92
N ASP A 23 1.81 13.36 5.56
CA ASP A 23 0.76 14.18 4.97
C ASP A 23 0.76 13.91 3.46
N PHE A 24 0.02 12.86 3.06
CA PHE A 24 0.00 12.41 1.67
C PHE A 24 -1.11 13.11 0.88
N GLU A 25 -0.77 13.61 -0.29
CA GLU A 25 -1.73 14.25 -1.19
C GLU A 25 -1.90 13.43 -2.46
N PHE A 26 -3.17 13.17 -2.81
CA PHE A 26 -3.49 12.48 -4.06
C PHE A 26 -3.61 13.52 -5.19
N SER A 27 -2.81 13.34 -6.24
CA SER A 27 -2.92 14.15 -7.44
C SER A 27 -3.72 13.46 -8.54
N ASP A 28 -4.03 12.18 -8.33
CA ASP A 28 -4.71 11.33 -9.30
C ASP A 28 -6.20 11.18 -8.98
N VAL A 29 -6.93 10.60 -9.92
CA VAL A 29 -8.29 10.14 -9.66
C VAL A 29 -8.19 8.90 -8.78
N VAL A 30 -8.95 8.89 -7.68
CA VAL A 30 -8.91 7.81 -6.69
C VAL A 30 -10.17 6.96 -6.80
N LEU A 31 -10.00 5.67 -6.95
CA LEU A 31 -11.09 4.72 -7.14
C LEU A 31 -11.05 3.63 -6.06
N LYS A 32 -12.22 3.11 -5.71
CA LYS A 32 -12.32 2.01 -4.76
C LYS A 32 -13.23 0.94 -5.31
N ASP A 33 -12.81 -0.34 -5.22
CA ASP A 33 -13.62 -1.46 -5.65
C ASP A 33 -14.45 -2.03 -4.49
N ASN A 34 -15.20 -3.11 -4.76
CA ASN A 34 -16.07 -3.74 -3.76
C ASN A 34 -15.30 -4.51 -2.67
N ASN A 35 -14.01 -4.69 -2.85
CA ASN A 35 -13.13 -5.37 -1.88
C ASN A 35 -12.29 -4.38 -1.08
N ASP A 36 -12.67 -3.10 -1.11
CA ASP A 36 -11.95 -2.01 -0.42
C ASP A 36 -10.53 -1.82 -0.90
N LYS A 37 -10.24 -2.21 -2.13
CA LYS A 37 -8.97 -1.91 -2.77
C LYS A 37 -9.05 -0.56 -3.46
N VAL A 38 -8.03 0.26 -3.24
CA VAL A 38 -7.94 1.62 -3.75
C VAL A 38 -6.95 1.68 -4.89
N TYR A 39 -7.36 2.31 -5.98
CA TYR A 39 -6.57 2.44 -7.20
C TYR A 39 -6.42 3.91 -7.57
N LEU A 40 -5.28 4.24 -8.16
CA LEU A 40 -5.01 5.59 -8.66
C LEU A 40 -4.97 5.55 -10.18
N ILE A 41 -5.62 6.54 -10.79
CA ILE A 41 -5.59 6.71 -12.25
C ILE A 41 -5.17 8.14 -12.56
N SER A 42 -4.25 8.28 -13.50
CA SER A 42 -3.73 9.58 -13.91
C SER A 42 -4.86 10.52 -14.36
N ASN A 43 -4.76 11.80 -13.96
CA ASN A 43 -5.66 12.86 -14.40
C ASN A 43 -5.54 13.19 -15.90
N ASP A 44 -4.61 12.56 -16.62
CA ASP A 44 -4.46 12.74 -18.05
C ASP A 44 -5.60 12.15 -18.85
N PHE A 45 -6.38 11.25 -18.24
CA PHE A 45 -7.55 10.66 -18.87
C PHE A 45 -8.76 11.54 -18.72
N LYS A 46 -9.48 11.74 -19.81
CA LYS A 46 -10.73 12.47 -19.82
C LYS A 46 -11.90 11.47 -19.77
N ASP A 47 -13.00 11.92 -19.25
CA ASP A 47 -14.26 11.25 -19.00
C ASP A 47 -14.52 9.88 -19.61
N VAL A 48 -14.69 9.81 -20.91
CA VAL A 48 -15.04 8.58 -21.64
C VAL A 48 -13.87 7.57 -21.61
N GLU A 49 -12.65 8.08 -21.76
CA GLU A 49 -11.46 7.24 -21.74
C GLU A 49 -11.24 6.66 -20.34
N LEU A 50 -11.54 7.46 -19.30
CA LEU A 50 -11.44 7.01 -17.92
C LEU A 50 -12.33 5.77 -17.70
N THR A 51 -13.58 5.81 -18.15
CA THR A 51 -14.53 4.72 -17.96
C THR A 51 -14.03 3.42 -18.61
N VAL A 52 -13.44 3.52 -19.81
CA VAL A 52 -12.94 2.36 -20.53
C VAL A 52 -11.65 1.80 -19.94
N ARG A 53 -10.78 2.67 -19.45
CA ARG A 53 -9.42 2.29 -19.03
C ARG A 53 -9.26 1.99 -17.56
N ILE A 54 -10.30 2.20 -16.78
CA ILE A 54 -10.28 2.14 -15.31
C ILE A 54 -9.68 0.83 -14.77
N ASN A 55 -9.98 -0.30 -15.41
CA ASN A 55 -9.54 -1.61 -14.95
C ASN A 55 -8.17 -2.05 -15.49
N SER A 56 -7.68 -1.37 -16.52
CA SER A 56 -6.46 -1.81 -17.20
C SER A 56 -5.24 -0.93 -16.89
N MET A 57 -5.46 0.28 -16.38
CA MET A 57 -4.38 1.25 -16.18
C MET A 57 -4.31 1.81 -14.76
N GLY A 58 -5.16 1.36 -13.87
CA GLY A 58 -5.17 1.80 -12.48
C GLY A 58 -4.00 1.20 -11.70
N LEU A 59 -3.31 2.04 -10.94
CA LEU A 59 -2.26 1.60 -10.03
C LEU A 59 -2.90 1.16 -8.71
N TYR A 60 -2.71 -0.09 -8.32
CA TYR A 60 -3.17 -0.56 -7.02
C TYR A 60 -2.36 0.12 -5.92
N PHE A 61 -3.02 0.94 -5.12
CA PHE A 61 -2.40 1.76 -4.10
C PHE A 61 -2.44 1.12 -2.71
N CYS A 62 -3.61 0.70 -2.26
CA CYS A 62 -3.77 0.11 -0.94
C CYS A 62 -5.06 -0.68 -0.83
N LYS A 63 -5.16 -1.44 0.26
CA LYS A 63 -6.44 -2.02 0.69
C LYS A 63 -6.77 -1.44 2.07
N ILE A 64 -8.02 -1.06 2.26
CA ILE A 64 -8.51 -0.63 3.57
C ILE A 64 -9.11 -1.85 4.24
N GLN A 65 -8.56 -2.24 5.38
CA GLN A 65 -8.97 -3.43 6.10
C GLN A 65 -9.12 -3.09 7.58
N ASN A 66 -10.35 -3.24 8.09
CA ASN A 66 -10.66 -2.94 9.48
C ASN A 66 -10.25 -1.52 9.89
N GLY A 67 -10.49 -0.54 9.01
CA GLY A 67 -10.14 0.85 9.26
C GLY A 67 -8.65 1.16 9.20
N ARG A 68 -7.85 0.25 8.65
CA ARG A 68 -6.39 0.41 8.53
C ARG A 68 -5.96 0.30 7.08
N ILE A 69 -4.84 0.95 6.76
CA ILE A 69 -4.30 0.99 5.41
C ILE A 69 -3.20 -0.08 5.26
N ARG A 70 -3.38 -0.93 4.25
CA ARG A 70 -2.34 -1.87 3.84
C ARG A 70 -1.86 -1.46 2.45
N LEU A 71 -0.72 -0.79 2.40
CA LEU A 71 -0.17 -0.27 1.14
C LEU A 71 0.34 -1.41 0.27
N SER A 72 0.13 -1.27 -1.04
CA SER A 72 0.80 -2.12 -2.02
C SER A 72 2.29 -1.75 -2.09
N ILE A 73 3.06 -2.47 -2.89
CA ILE A 73 4.47 -2.10 -3.11
C ILE A 73 4.54 -0.68 -3.66
N GLU A 74 3.78 -0.39 -4.71
CA GLU A 74 3.74 0.93 -5.33
C GLU A 74 3.20 1.99 -4.38
N GLY A 75 2.18 1.66 -3.60
CA GLY A 75 1.64 2.58 -2.59
C GLY A 75 2.68 2.94 -1.54
N SER A 76 3.47 1.97 -1.10
CA SER A 76 4.52 2.22 -0.11
C SER A 76 5.63 3.10 -0.68
N GLN A 77 5.93 2.95 -1.97
CA GLN A 77 6.93 3.78 -2.66
C GLN A 77 6.45 5.23 -2.80
N LEU A 78 5.16 5.45 -2.96
CA LEU A 78 4.58 6.78 -3.05
C LEU A 78 4.49 7.46 -1.69
N VAL A 79 4.02 6.74 -0.68
CA VAL A 79 3.80 7.31 0.66
C VAL A 79 5.11 7.56 1.40
N LYS A 80 6.06 6.63 1.32
CA LYS A 80 7.35 6.72 2.01
C LYS A 80 7.15 7.00 3.50
N GLY A 81 6.47 6.07 4.17
CA GLY A 81 6.10 6.23 5.58
C GLY A 81 7.26 6.50 6.50
N LYS A 82 6.97 7.23 7.58
CA LYS A 82 7.95 7.59 8.62
C LYS A 82 7.72 6.84 9.92
N LYS A 83 6.61 6.14 10.02
CA LYS A 83 6.19 5.41 11.21
C LYS A 83 5.69 4.03 10.76
N ASN A 84 5.83 3.03 11.63
CA ASN A 84 5.47 1.65 11.33
C ASN A 84 6.21 1.13 10.09
N VAL A 85 7.51 1.38 10.07
CA VAL A 85 8.41 0.94 9.01
C VAL A 85 9.43 -0.02 9.62
N ILE A 86 9.61 -1.17 8.98
CA ILE A 86 10.60 -2.17 9.40
C ILE A 86 11.67 -2.26 8.32
N GLU A 87 12.90 -1.94 8.72
CA GLU A 87 14.07 -2.08 7.86
C GLU A 87 14.50 -3.54 7.83
N ILE A 88 14.72 -4.09 6.65
CA ILE A 88 15.19 -5.47 6.49
C ILE A 88 16.56 -5.51 5.79
N GLU A 89 17.27 -6.60 5.99
CA GLU A 89 18.58 -6.82 5.40
C GLU A 89 18.48 -7.20 3.94
N ASP A 90 19.56 -6.97 3.19
CA ASP A 90 19.61 -7.35 1.76
C ASP A 90 19.26 -8.81 1.55
N SER A 91 19.71 -9.70 2.44
CA SER A 91 19.43 -11.14 2.36
C SER A 91 17.95 -11.48 2.53
N GLU A 92 17.19 -10.61 3.14
CA GLU A 92 15.76 -10.83 3.38
C GLU A 92 14.87 -10.30 2.25
N VAL A 93 15.40 -9.43 1.40
CA VAL A 93 14.62 -8.82 0.31
C VAL A 93 14.04 -9.89 -0.62
N LYS A 94 14.86 -10.83 -1.05
CA LYS A 94 14.44 -11.90 -1.94
C LYS A 94 13.33 -12.74 -1.30
N LYS A 95 13.52 -13.11 -0.04
CA LYS A 95 12.53 -13.89 0.72
C LYS A 95 11.19 -13.15 0.76
N TRP A 96 11.23 -11.86 1.07
CA TRP A 96 10.02 -11.05 1.13
C TRP A 96 9.31 -11.00 -0.21
N LEU A 97 10.05 -10.75 -1.29
CA LEU A 97 9.48 -10.67 -2.64
C LEU A 97 9.01 -12.03 -3.17
N MET A 98 9.47 -13.12 -2.58
CA MET A 98 8.97 -14.46 -2.89
C MET A 98 7.69 -14.82 -2.11
N GLY A 99 7.26 -13.96 -1.22
CA GLY A 99 6.04 -14.16 -0.44
C GLY A 99 6.26 -14.81 0.93
N GLU A 100 7.49 -14.93 1.39
CA GLU A 100 7.81 -15.55 2.67
C GLU A 100 7.57 -14.59 3.83
N GLU A 101 7.21 -15.14 4.98
CA GLU A 101 7.11 -14.38 6.22
C GLU A 101 8.51 -14.05 6.73
N LEU A 102 8.61 -12.95 7.47
CA LEU A 102 9.84 -12.56 8.12
C LEU A 102 9.65 -12.58 9.64
N LYS A 103 10.75 -12.61 10.37
CA LYS A 103 10.76 -12.48 11.82
C LYS A 103 11.21 -11.08 12.19
N THR A 104 10.70 -10.56 13.29
CA THR A 104 11.10 -9.24 13.81
C THR A 104 11.17 -9.28 15.33
N GLU A 105 12.13 -8.53 15.88
CA GLU A 105 12.23 -8.31 17.32
C GLU A 105 11.49 -7.04 17.76
N LYS A 106 11.02 -6.25 16.78
CA LYS A 106 10.29 -5.02 17.08
C LYS A 106 8.89 -5.35 17.61
N ASP A 107 8.48 -4.61 18.62
CA ASP A 107 7.14 -4.74 19.21
C ASP A 107 6.15 -3.86 18.48
N LEU A 108 5.85 -4.24 17.25
CA LEU A 108 4.87 -3.57 16.41
C LEU A 108 3.70 -4.50 16.14
N LYS A 109 2.54 -3.91 15.91
CA LYS A 109 1.31 -4.63 15.58
C LYS A 109 0.62 -3.96 14.41
N GLY A 110 -0.07 -4.76 13.60
CA GLY A 110 -0.82 -4.26 12.47
C GLY A 110 0.05 -4.09 11.23
N PHE A 111 -0.42 -3.28 10.29
CA PHE A 111 0.28 -3.13 9.02
C PHE A 111 1.54 -2.28 9.17
N VAL A 112 2.64 -2.79 8.64
CA VAL A 112 3.94 -2.14 8.68
C VAL A 112 4.52 -2.13 7.26
N ILE A 113 5.24 -1.06 6.93
CA ILE A 113 5.94 -0.96 5.65
C ILE A 113 7.28 -1.67 5.77
N ILE A 114 7.59 -2.50 4.79
CA ILE A 114 8.89 -3.17 4.71
C ILE A 114 9.80 -2.32 3.85
N LYS A 115 10.98 -2.04 4.34
CA LYS A 115 11.94 -1.17 3.68
C LYS A 115 13.33 -1.79 3.69
N ASN A 116 14.04 -1.65 2.59
CA ASN A 116 15.45 -2.01 2.50
C ASN A 116 16.17 -0.81 1.87
N LYS A 117 17.04 -0.17 2.64
CA LYS A 117 17.74 1.05 2.20
C LYS A 117 16.75 2.11 1.74
N ASN A 118 16.73 2.47 0.47
CA ASN A 118 15.78 3.45 -0.08
C ASN A 118 14.57 2.82 -0.75
N ASP A 119 14.46 1.48 -0.70
CA ASP A 119 13.40 0.76 -1.39
C ASP A 119 12.27 0.39 -0.44
N TYR A 120 11.06 0.81 -0.77
CA TYR A 120 9.85 0.46 -0.04
C TYR A 120 9.20 -0.72 -0.73
N LEU A 121 8.89 -1.77 0.02
CA LEU A 121 8.54 -3.09 -0.51
C LEU A 121 7.13 -3.54 -0.10
N GLY A 122 6.24 -2.59 0.12
CA GLY A 122 4.87 -2.89 0.50
C GLY A 122 4.69 -3.09 1.99
N CYS A 123 3.49 -3.51 2.38
CA CYS A 123 3.15 -3.76 3.77
C CYS A 123 3.07 -5.25 4.07
N GLY A 124 3.51 -5.60 5.27
CA GLY A 124 3.16 -6.84 5.90
C GLY A 124 2.33 -6.54 7.14
N GLU A 125 1.94 -7.58 7.87
CA GLU A 125 1.24 -7.43 9.14
C GLU A 125 2.13 -7.99 10.26
N ALA A 126 2.52 -7.11 11.17
CA ALA A 126 3.32 -7.50 12.33
C ALA A 126 2.40 -8.14 13.38
N LYS A 127 2.74 -9.35 13.78
CA LYS A 127 1.95 -10.13 14.75
C LYS A 127 2.85 -11.13 15.45
N GLU A 128 2.97 -10.98 16.76
CA GLU A 128 3.67 -11.95 17.62
C GLU A 128 5.09 -12.30 17.13
N GLY A 129 5.87 -11.26 16.79
CA GLY A 129 7.26 -11.46 16.37
C GLY A 129 7.42 -11.89 14.92
N ARG A 130 6.32 -11.94 14.17
CA ARG A 130 6.33 -12.31 12.75
C ARG A 130 5.77 -11.18 11.91
N ILE A 131 6.17 -11.15 10.66
CA ILE A 131 5.59 -10.25 9.66
C ILE A 131 4.94 -11.12 8.59
N LEU A 132 3.61 -11.11 8.56
CA LEU A 132 2.84 -11.82 7.56
C LEU A 132 3.01 -11.13 6.22
N ASN A 133 3.12 -11.91 5.15
CA ASN A 133 3.43 -11.39 3.82
C ASN A 133 2.15 -11.22 2.99
N TYR A 134 1.95 -10.01 2.46
CA TYR A 134 0.81 -9.70 1.59
C TYR A 134 1.22 -9.35 0.16
N VAL A 135 2.47 -9.65 -0.23
CA VAL A 135 2.89 -9.48 -1.63
C VAL A 135 2.02 -10.40 -2.49
N SER A 136 1.29 -9.82 -3.43
CA SER A 136 0.37 -10.60 -4.25
C SER A 136 1.13 -11.63 -5.09
N LYS A 137 0.48 -12.74 -5.39
CA LYS A 137 1.09 -13.84 -6.17
C LYS A 137 1.64 -13.35 -7.50
N ASP A 138 0.98 -12.38 -8.12
CA ASP A 138 1.39 -11.81 -9.40
C ASP A 138 2.67 -11.00 -9.31
N ARG A 139 3.00 -10.50 -8.13
CA ARG A 139 4.16 -9.66 -7.88
C ARG A 139 5.34 -10.44 -7.29
N ARG A 140 5.15 -11.69 -6.92
CA ARG A 140 6.20 -12.50 -6.32
C ARG A 140 7.23 -12.91 -7.35
N ILE A 141 8.49 -12.78 -6.99
CA ILE A 141 9.59 -13.31 -7.82
C ILE A 141 9.70 -14.82 -7.60
N ARG A 142 10.28 -15.50 -8.59
CA ARG A 142 10.38 -16.97 -8.58
C ARG A 142 11.82 -17.42 -8.66
#